data_ada90d9318cfb4a68b08ebf2ac0cf4ec
#
_entry.id   ada90d9318cfb4a68b08ebf2ac0cf4ec
#
_cell.length_a   1.000
_cell.length_b   1.000
_cell.length_c   1.000
_cell.angle_alpha   90.00
_cell.angle_beta   90.00
_cell.angle_gamma   90.00
#
_symmetry.space_group_name_H-M   'P 1'
#
loop_
_entity.id
_entity.type
_entity.pdbx_description
1 polymer ?
#
loop_
_entity_poly.entity_id
_entity_poly.type
_entity_poly.pdbx_seq_one_letter_code
_entity_poly.pdbx_strand_id
1 'polypeptide(L)'
;MPQTFRRRHRSMSTIADNLSALAARIASAAQAAGRDPASIQLLAVSKTKPASAIREIHAAGVRDVGENYLQEALTKQDALRDLPLIWHFIGPIQSNKTKAIAEHFDWVHSVDRLKIAQRLSEQRPAALGPLNICLQVNVSGEDSKSGCAPADLPALAKAVASLPNLRLRGLMAIPEPSDERAVQEAAFA
;
A
#
# COMPACT_ATOMS: atom_id res chain seq x y z
N MET A 1 54.76 6.15 -16.40
CA MET A 1 53.57 6.99 -16.16
C MET A 1 52.43 6.08 -15.66
N PRO A 2 52.11 6.07 -14.36
CA PRO A 2 50.97 5.27 -13.88
C PRO A 2 49.68 5.98 -14.15
N GLN A 3 48.77 5.33 -14.88
CA GLN A 3 47.39 5.80 -15.08
C GLN A 3 46.60 5.63 -13.79
N THR A 4 46.25 6.73 -13.16
CA THR A 4 45.32 6.79 -12.03
C THR A 4 43.90 6.47 -12.50
N PHE A 5 43.43 5.24 -12.21
CA PHE A 5 42.03 4.87 -12.35
C PHE A 5 41.22 5.68 -11.33
N ARG A 6 40.58 6.79 -11.77
CA ARG A 6 39.52 7.45 -11.01
C ARG A 6 38.34 6.50 -10.93
N ARG A 7 38.17 5.81 -9.81
CA ARG A 7 36.89 5.19 -9.43
C ARG A 7 35.85 6.30 -9.40
N ARG A 8 34.95 6.31 -10.36
CA ARG A 8 33.71 7.10 -10.26
C ARG A 8 32.94 6.54 -9.05
N HIS A 9 32.96 7.25 -7.93
CA HIS A 9 32.00 7.04 -6.88
C HIS A 9 30.63 7.25 -7.52
N ARG A 10 29.89 6.15 -7.72
CA ARG A 10 28.48 6.20 -8.04
C ARG A 10 27.83 6.78 -6.78
N SER A 11 27.48 8.07 -6.80
CA SER A 11 26.72 8.71 -5.75
C SER A 11 25.45 7.87 -5.54
N MET A 12 25.29 7.33 -4.34
CA MET A 12 24.05 6.63 -3.99
C MET A 12 22.94 7.68 -4.07
N SER A 13 21.94 7.46 -4.93
CA SER A 13 20.77 8.33 -5.02
C SER A 13 20.07 8.41 -3.66
N THR A 14 19.73 9.61 -3.24
CA THR A 14 18.98 9.83 -2.00
C THR A 14 17.52 9.36 -2.16
N ILE A 15 16.81 9.18 -1.05
CA ILE A 15 15.37 8.90 -1.07
C ILE A 15 14.62 10.00 -1.84
N ALA A 16 15.00 11.26 -1.65
CA ALA A 16 14.41 12.40 -2.36
C ALA A 16 14.64 12.33 -3.88
N ASP A 17 15.85 11.97 -4.33
CA ASP A 17 16.15 11.80 -5.77
C ASP A 17 15.29 10.68 -6.37
N ASN A 18 15.17 9.56 -5.66
CA ASN A 18 14.36 8.42 -6.10
C ASN A 18 12.86 8.78 -6.18
N LEU A 19 12.35 9.52 -5.20
CA LEU A 19 10.97 10.00 -5.20
C LEU A 19 10.70 10.96 -6.36
N SER A 20 11.61 11.90 -6.62
CA SER A 20 11.49 12.83 -7.74
C SER A 20 11.47 12.10 -9.09
N ALA A 21 12.36 11.13 -9.28
CA ALA A 21 12.39 10.32 -10.49
C ALA A 21 11.11 9.48 -10.66
N LEU A 22 10.58 8.91 -9.56
CA LEU A 22 9.34 8.14 -9.57
C LEU A 22 8.12 9.04 -9.86
N ALA A 23 8.05 10.22 -9.26
CA ALA A 23 6.98 11.18 -9.51
C ALA A 23 6.93 11.61 -10.99
N ALA A 24 8.10 11.86 -11.61
CA ALA A 24 8.19 12.16 -13.02
C ALA A 24 7.69 11.01 -13.91
N ARG A 25 8.01 9.75 -13.55
CA ARG A 25 7.53 8.57 -14.27
C ARG A 25 6.00 8.41 -14.15
N ILE A 26 5.45 8.61 -12.96
CA ILE A 26 3.99 8.56 -12.71
C ILE A 26 3.30 9.66 -13.54
N ALA A 27 3.82 10.89 -13.51
CA ALA A 27 3.25 12.00 -14.27
C ALA A 27 3.25 11.72 -15.78
N SER A 28 4.35 11.22 -16.32
CA SER A 28 4.46 10.87 -17.75
C SER A 28 3.47 9.76 -18.13
N ALA A 29 3.34 8.71 -17.32
CA ALA A 29 2.43 7.61 -17.58
C ALA A 29 0.95 8.06 -17.48
N ALA A 30 0.61 8.90 -16.51
CA ALA A 30 -0.72 9.45 -16.35
C ALA A 30 -1.13 10.30 -17.56
N GLN A 31 -0.25 11.21 -18.02
CA GLN A 31 -0.48 12.05 -19.17
C GLN A 31 -0.65 11.23 -20.46
N ALA A 32 0.18 10.19 -20.65
CA ALA A 32 0.06 9.28 -21.78
C ALA A 32 -1.29 8.53 -21.79
N ALA A 33 -1.87 8.29 -20.62
CA ALA A 33 -3.18 7.66 -20.45
C ALA A 33 -4.35 8.67 -20.38
N GLY A 34 -4.10 9.96 -20.66
CA GLY A 34 -5.13 11.01 -20.59
C GLY A 34 -5.68 11.26 -19.17
N ARG A 35 -4.90 10.93 -18.14
CA ARG A 35 -5.30 11.11 -16.73
C ARG A 35 -4.55 12.27 -16.10
N ASP A 36 -5.20 12.93 -15.14
CA ASP A 36 -4.54 13.90 -14.28
C ASP A 36 -3.53 13.19 -13.37
N PRO A 37 -2.24 13.55 -13.40
CA PRO A 37 -1.24 13.00 -12.48
C PRO A 37 -1.61 13.15 -11.01
N ALA A 38 -2.30 14.21 -10.62
CA ALA A 38 -2.76 14.44 -9.26
C ALA A 38 -3.83 13.42 -8.79
N SER A 39 -4.46 12.69 -9.73
CA SER A 39 -5.39 11.60 -9.40
C SER A 39 -4.69 10.30 -8.98
N ILE A 40 -3.36 10.25 -9.04
CA ILE A 40 -2.56 9.07 -8.70
C ILE A 40 -1.75 9.36 -7.44
N GLN A 41 -2.05 8.61 -6.39
CA GLN A 41 -1.36 8.75 -5.11
C GLN A 41 -0.24 7.72 -4.97
N LEU A 42 0.95 8.19 -4.58
CA LEU A 42 2.07 7.33 -4.25
C LEU A 42 1.94 6.84 -2.80
N LEU A 43 1.89 5.54 -2.61
CA LEU A 43 2.01 4.88 -1.32
C LEU A 43 3.42 4.33 -1.15
N ALA A 44 4.18 4.88 -0.21
CA ALA A 44 5.55 4.43 0.06
C ALA A 44 5.56 3.20 0.97
N VAL A 45 6.02 2.07 0.43
CA VAL A 45 6.14 0.83 1.20
C VAL A 45 7.38 0.88 2.07
N SER A 46 7.20 0.89 3.40
CA SER A 46 8.26 1.07 4.40
C SER A 46 8.60 -0.18 5.21
N LYS A 47 7.99 -1.33 4.88
CA LYS A 47 8.34 -2.61 5.51
C LYS A 47 9.85 -2.86 5.47
N THR A 48 10.39 -3.39 6.56
CA THR A 48 11.83 -3.67 6.73
C THR A 48 12.76 -2.45 6.72
N LYS A 49 12.22 -1.23 6.66
CA LYS A 49 13.00 0.01 6.71
C LYS A 49 12.88 0.66 8.09
N PRO A 50 13.93 1.35 8.56
CA PRO A 50 13.89 2.04 9.85
C PRO A 50 12.96 3.27 9.81
N ALA A 51 12.51 3.74 10.98
CA ALA A 51 11.70 4.95 11.12
C ALA A 51 12.38 6.20 10.54
N SER A 52 13.71 6.27 10.56
CA SER A 52 14.47 7.37 9.94
C SER A 52 14.21 7.49 8.45
N ALA A 53 14.08 6.37 7.72
CA ALA A 53 13.74 6.39 6.30
C ALA A 53 12.33 6.97 6.05
N ILE A 54 11.38 6.72 6.97
CA ILE A 54 10.04 7.32 6.88
C ILE A 54 10.10 8.83 7.13
N ARG A 55 10.95 9.31 8.04
CA ARG A 55 11.18 10.75 8.22
C ARG A 55 11.73 11.40 6.95
N GLU A 56 12.66 10.74 6.25
CA GLU A 56 13.19 11.24 4.98
C GLU A 56 12.11 11.28 3.89
N ILE A 57 11.26 10.25 3.78
CA ILE A 57 10.12 10.20 2.85
C ILE A 57 9.14 11.34 3.17
N HIS A 58 8.82 11.53 4.44
CA HIS A 58 7.91 12.61 4.87
C HIS A 58 8.48 14.00 4.57
N ALA A 59 9.78 14.22 4.81
CA ALA A 59 10.46 15.48 4.46
C ALA A 59 10.44 15.75 2.95
N ALA A 60 10.37 14.70 2.12
CA ALA A 60 10.19 14.80 0.67
C ALA A 60 8.72 14.92 0.22
N GLY A 61 7.77 15.10 1.15
CA GLY A 61 6.36 15.39 0.88
C GLY A 61 5.42 14.18 0.81
N VAL A 62 5.90 12.95 1.04
CA VAL A 62 5.05 11.75 1.05
C VAL A 62 4.55 11.49 2.47
N ARG A 63 3.24 11.35 2.63
CA ARG A 63 2.58 11.11 3.92
C ARG A 63 2.02 9.71 4.07
N ASP A 64 1.77 9.03 2.97
CA ASP A 64 1.16 7.71 2.92
C ASP A 64 2.24 6.64 2.98
N VAL A 65 2.19 5.80 4.03
CA VAL A 65 3.17 4.76 4.28
C VAL A 65 2.51 3.40 4.44
N GLY A 66 3.07 2.39 3.75
CA GLY A 66 2.53 1.04 3.70
C GLY A 66 3.38 0.03 4.48
N GLU A 67 2.72 -0.75 5.35
CA GLU A 67 3.35 -1.76 6.18
C GLU A 67 2.70 -3.14 6.01
N ASN A 68 3.53 -4.18 6.07
CA ASN A 68 3.08 -5.56 5.99
C ASN A 68 3.03 -6.26 7.34
N TYR A 69 3.81 -5.80 8.30
CA TYR A 69 4.04 -6.48 9.58
C TYR A 69 3.54 -5.61 10.73
N LEU A 70 2.50 -6.08 11.43
CA LEU A 70 1.80 -5.30 12.45
C LEU A 70 2.74 -4.81 13.56
N GLN A 71 3.58 -5.66 14.13
CA GLN A 71 4.45 -5.29 15.24
C GLN A 71 5.51 -4.27 14.84
N GLU A 72 6.08 -4.43 13.65
CA GLU A 72 7.01 -3.47 13.07
C GLU A 72 6.33 -2.11 12.86
N ALA A 73 5.11 -2.11 12.32
CA ALA A 73 4.33 -0.90 12.10
C ALA A 73 4.03 -0.16 13.40
N LEU A 74 3.56 -0.86 14.44
CA LEU A 74 3.25 -0.25 15.73
C LEU A 74 4.48 0.40 16.38
N THR A 75 5.64 -0.24 16.29
CA THR A 75 6.90 0.32 16.77
C THR A 75 7.27 1.61 16.03
N LYS A 76 7.06 1.64 14.71
CA LYS A 76 7.33 2.83 13.88
C LYS A 76 6.32 3.94 14.14
N GLN A 77 5.04 3.63 14.29
CA GLN A 77 4.00 4.59 14.65
C GLN A 77 4.33 5.29 15.96
N ASP A 78 4.78 4.53 16.94
CA ASP A 78 5.22 5.05 18.24
C ASP A 78 6.40 6.04 18.10
N ALA A 79 7.39 5.69 17.30
CA ALA A 79 8.59 6.50 17.07
C ALA A 79 8.34 7.75 16.19
N LEU A 80 7.19 7.81 15.49
CA LEU A 80 6.86 8.82 14.50
C LEU A 80 5.56 9.58 14.82
N ARG A 81 5.12 9.58 16.08
CA ARG A 81 3.87 10.25 16.53
C ARG A 81 3.84 11.75 16.24
N ASP A 82 5.01 12.36 16.08
CA ASP A 82 5.20 13.76 15.77
C ASP A 82 4.92 14.11 14.30
N LEU A 83 4.76 13.10 13.44
CA LEU A 83 4.53 13.29 12.01
C LEU A 83 3.06 12.96 11.63
N PRO A 84 2.43 13.78 10.79
CA PRO A 84 1.06 13.55 10.32
C PRO A 84 1.05 12.51 9.18
N LEU A 85 1.46 11.29 9.48
CA LEU A 85 1.49 10.17 8.54
C LEU A 85 0.12 9.51 8.42
N ILE A 86 -0.16 8.95 7.25
CA ILE A 86 -1.33 8.12 6.96
C ILE A 86 -0.84 6.69 6.85
N TRP A 87 -1.34 5.81 7.71
CA TRP A 87 -0.85 4.45 7.83
C TRP A 87 -1.73 3.46 7.07
N HIS A 88 -1.12 2.73 6.15
CA HIS A 88 -1.77 1.72 5.33
C HIS A 88 -1.26 0.33 5.70
N PHE A 89 -2.18 -0.57 6.08
CA PHE A 89 -1.86 -1.98 6.22
C PHE A 89 -2.05 -2.68 4.87
N ILE A 90 -0.98 -3.24 4.33
CA ILE A 90 -0.96 -3.87 3.00
C ILE A 90 -0.51 -5.34 3.03
N GLY A 91 -0.20 -5.87 4.22
CA GLY A 91 0.17 -7.27 4.40
C GLY A 91 -1.01 -8.21 4.59
N PRO A 92 -0.80 -9.53 4.58
CA PRO A 92 -1.87 -10.50 4.81
C PRO A 92 -2.45 -10.37 6.23
N ILE A 93 -3.78 -10.47 6.35
CA ILE A 93 -4.49 -10.25 7.62
C ILE A 93 -4.80 -11.59 8.29
N GLN A 94 -4.21 -11.79 9.46
CA GLN A 94 -4.62 -12.86 10.38
C GLN A 94 -5.79 -12.40 11.23
N SER A 95 -6.80 -13.27 11.44
CA SER A 95 -8.01 -12.92 12.18
C SER A 95 -7.77 -12.45 13.62
N ASN A 96 -6.72 -12.92 14.27
CA ASN A 96 -6.34 -12.50 15.62
C ASN A 96 -5.65 -11.13 15.68
N LYS A 97 -5.32 -10.52 14.53
CA LYS A 97 -4.66 -9.21 14.41
C LYS A 97 -5.62 -8.08 14.00
N THR A 98 -6.86 -8.41 13.64
CA THR A 98 -7.82 -7.44 13.09
C THR A 98 -8.12 -6.29 14.05
N LYS A 99 -8.15 -6.54 15.37
CA LYS A 99 -8.39 -5.49 16.37
C LYS A 99 -7.29 -4.42 16.32
N ALA A 100 -6.04 -4.81 16.46
CA ALA A 100 -4.94 -3.87 16.45
C ALA A 100 -4.81 -3.16 15.07
N ILE A 101 -5.12 -3.85 13.97
CA ILE A 101 -5.17 -3.21 12.65
C ILE A 101 -6.29 -2.16 12.60
N ALA A 102 -7.49 -2.47 13.07
CA ALA A 102 -8.59 -1.52 13.09
C ALA A 102 -8.34 -0.31 13.99
N GLU A 103 -7.56 -0.45 15.06
CA GLU A 103 -7.24 0.61 16.02
C GLU A 103 -6.12 1.54 15.55
N HIS A 104 -5.20 1.06 14.69
CA HIS A 104 -3.93 1.75 14.42
C HIS A 104 -3.71 2.16 12.97
N PHE A 105 -4.57 1.77 12.03
CA PHE A 105 -4.39 2.09 10.62
C PHE A 105 -5.55 2.93 10.08
N ASP A 106 -5.22 3.77 9.09
CA ASP A 106 -6.19 4.61 8.36
C ASP A 106 -6.77 3.90 7.15
N TRP A 107 -5.98 2.96 6.60
CA TRP A 107 -6.32 2.16 5.43
C TRP A 107 -5.91 0.70 5.61
N VAL A 108 -6.72 -0.20 5.04
CA VAL A 108 -6.42 -1.63 4.94
C VAL A 108 -6.67 -2.10 3.51
N HIS A 109 -5.62 -2.57 2.82
CA HIS A 109 -5.72 -2.91 1.40
C HIS A 109 -5.94 -4.39 1.12
N SER A 110 -5.73 -5.26 2.10
CA SER A 110 -5.65 -6.72 1.93
C SER A 110 -6.88 -7.48 2.46
N VAL A 111 -8.05 -6.86 2.37
CA VAL A 111 -9.30 -7.54 2.77
C VAL A 111 -9.72 -8.51 1.65
N ASP A 112 -9.67 -9.80 1.92
CA ASP A 112 -9.90 -10.86 0.94
C ASP A 112 -11.15 -11.71 1.21
N ARG A 113 -11.80 -11.54 2.36
CA ARG A 113 -12.98 -12.31 2.78
C ARG A 113 -13.86 -11.57 3.77
N LEU A 114 -15.14 -11.89 3.75
CA LEU A 114 -16.16 -11.22 4.58
C LEU A 114 -15.85 -11.28 6.08
N LYS A 115 -15.36 -12.41 6.58
CA LYS A 115 -15.01 -12.58 8.01
C LYS A 115 -13.98 -11.53 8.49
N ILE A 116 -13.01 -11.19 7.67
CA ILE A 116 -12.02 -10.15 8.02
C ILE A 116 -12.68 -8.77 8.04
N ALA A 117 -13.48 -8.44 7.02
CA ALA A 117 -14.21 -7.18 6.95
C ALA A 117 -15.14 -7.00 8.17
N GLN A 118 -15.92 -8.02 8.54
CA GLN A 118 -16.79 -7.99 9.71
C GLN A 118 -16.01 -7.68 10.99
N ARG A 119 -14.90 -8.38 11.22
CA ARG A 119 -14.07 -8.15 12.41
C ARG A 119 -13.47 -6.74 12.43
N LEU A 120 -12.98 -6.23 11.31
CA LEU A 120 -12.48 -4.85 11.22
C LEU A 120 -13.60 -3.83 11.51
N SER A 121 -14.80 -4.05 10.98
CA SER A 121 -15.99 -3.22 11.22
C SER A 121 -16.40 -3.19 12.70
N GLU A 122 -16.49 -4.35 13.32
CA GLU A 122 -16.88 -4.51 14.73
C GLU A 122 -15.83 -3.92 15.69
N GLN A 123 -14.55 -3.98 15.31
CA GLN A 123 -13.42 -3.60 16.15
C GLN A 123 -12.90 -2.18 15.91
N ARG A 124 -13.44 -1.48 14.88
CA ARG A 124 -13.07 -0.09 14.62
C ARG A 124 -13.60 0.84 15.69
N PRO A 125 -12.75 1.58 16.41
CA PRO A 125 -13.21 2.56 17.39
C PRO A 125 -14.01 3.69 16.70
N ALA A 126 -15.19 4.00 17.22
CA ALA A 126 -16.07 5.03 16.65
C ALA A 126 -15.40 6.41 16.56
N ALA A 127 -14.53 6.74 17.53
CA ALA A 127 -13.79 8.00 17.56
C ALA A 127 -12.83 8.20 16.39
N LEU A 128 -12.38 7.11 15.73
CA LEU A 128 -11.49 7.16 14.58
C LEU A 128 -12.24 7.31 13.23
N GLY A 129 -13.57 7.26 13.26
CA GLY A 129 -14.38 7.22 12.05
C GLY A 129 -14.20 5.95 11.22
N PRO A 130 -14.88 5.83 10.08
CA PRO A 130 -14.83 4.63 9.25
C PRO A 130 -13.43 4.34 8.72
N LEU A 131 -13.01 3.06 8.81
CA LEU A 131 -11.75 2.57 8.26
C LEU A 131 -11.85 2.45 6.73
N ASN A 132 -10.92 3.06 6.01
CA ASN A 132 -10.86 2.89 4.56
C ASN A 132 -10.31 1.50 4.22
N ILE A 133 -11.00 0.77 3.34
CA ILE A 133 -10.58 -0.56 2.92
C ILE A 133 -10.60 -0.72 1.41
N CYS A 134 -9.69 -1.57 0.91
CA CYS A 134 -9.76 -2.14 -0.44
C CYS A 134 -9.98 -3.64 -0.34
N LEU A 135 -10.67 -4.22 -1.32
CA LEU A 135 -10.77 -5.66 -1.47
C LEU A 135 -9.60 -6.17 -2.30
N GLN A 136 -8.87 -7.13 -1.74
CA GLN A 136 -7.77 -7.76 -2.48
C GLN A 136 -8.31 -8.84 -3.39
N VAL A 137 -7.95 -8.75 -4.68
CA VAL A 137 -8.35 -9.69 -5.73
C VAL A 137 -7.13 -10.46 -6.20
N ASN A 138 -7.26 -11.78 -6.32
CA ASN A 138 -6.25 -12.64 -6.91
C ASN A 138 -6.39 -12.63 -8.43
N VAL A 139 -5.68 -11.73 -9.09
CA VAL A 139 -5.73 -11.56 -10.56
C VAL A 139 -4.84 -12.55 -11.31
N SER A 140 -3.94 -13.25 -10.62
CA SER A 140 -3.04 -14.23 -11.24
C SER A 140 -3.61 -15.64 -11.26
N GLY A 141 -4.68 -15.93 -10.51
CA GLY A 141 -5.28 -17.27 -10.43
C GLY A 141 -4.43 -18.32 -9.71
N GLU A 142 -3.37 -17.92 -9.04
CA GLU A 142 -2.52 -18.84 -8.27
C GLU A 142 -3.13 -19.07 -6.87
N ASP A 143 -3.33 -20.33 -6.50
CA ASP A 143 -3.87 -20.72 -5.18
C ASP A 143 -2.99 -20.26 -3.99
N SER A 144 -1.71 -20.03 -4.25
CA SER A 144 -0.74 -19.58 -3.26
C SER A 144 -0.83 -18.08 -2.93
N LYS A 145 -1.54 -17.28 -3.73
CA LYS A 145 -1.64 -15.82 -3.54
C LYS A 145 -2.90 -15.43 -2.77
N SER A 146 -2.74 -14.43 -1.92
CA SER A 146 -3.86 -13.82 -1.18
C SER A 146 -4.79 -13.06 -2.12
N GLY A 147 -6.05 -12.97 -1.77
CA GLY A 147 -7.10 -12.26 -2.50
C GLY A 147 -8.29 -13.17 -2.79
N CYS A 148 -9.48 -12.58 -2.93
CA CYS A 148 -10.65 -13.32 -3.38
C CYS A 148 -10.57 -13.64 -4.88
N ALA A 149 -11.25 -14.67 -5.32
CA ALA A 149 -11.39 -14.93 -6.75
C ALA A 149 -12.19 -13.79 -7.43
N PRO A 150 -11.87 -13.41 -8.68
CA PRO A 150 -12.64 -12.40 -9.40
C PRO A 150 -14.15 -12.68 -9.45
N ALA A 151 -14.53 -13.95 -9.56
CA ALA A 151 -15.94 -14.37 -9.58
C ALA A 151 -16.69 -14.07 -8.26
N ASP A 152 -15.99 -14.11 -7.12
CA ASP A 152 -16.58 -13.88 -5.79
C ASP A 152 -16.63 -12.38 -5.43
N LEU A 153 -15.89 -11.55 -6.14
CA LEU A 153 -15.72 -10.13 -5.83
C LEU A 153 -17.05 -9.36 -5.76
N PRO A 154 -18.02 -9.50 -6.69
CA PRO A 154 -19.26 -8.73 -6.63
C PRO A 154 -20.08 -9.02 -5.37
N ALA A 155 -20.16 -10.28 -4.96
CA ALA A 155 -20.87 -10.70 -3.75
C ALA A 155 -20.17 -10.20 -2.49
N LEU A 156 -18.84 -10.30 -2.42
CA LEU A 156 -18.02 -9.79 -1.33
C LEU A 156 -18.16 -8.26 -1.22
N ALA A 157 -18.05 -7.54 -2.33
CA ALA A 157 -18.15 -6.08 -2.35
C ALA A 157 -19.52 -5.60 -1.83
N LYS A 158 -20.61 -6.24 -2.28
CA LYS A 158 -21.97 -5.92 -1.81
C LYS A 158 -22.10 -6.16 -0.30
N ALA A 159 -21.61 -7.28 0.21
CA ALA A 159 -21.68 -7.60 1.64
C ALA A 159 -20.84 -6.63 2.48
N VAL A 160 -19.64 -6.28 2.01
CA VAL A 160 -18.72 -5.39 2.72
C VAL A 160 -19.21 -3.94 2.70
N ALA A 161 -19.81 -3.47 1.60
CA ALA A 161 -20.36 -2.11 1.49
C ALA A 161 -21.49 -1.83 2.49
N SER A 162 -22.16 -2.85 3.03
CA SER A 162 -23.20 -2.71 4.04
C SER A 162 -22.70 -2.70 5.48
N LEU A 163 -21.39 -2.98 5.71
CA LEU A 163 -20.83 -3.04 7.06
C LEU A 163 -20.63 -1.62 7.61
N PRO A 164 -21.06 -1.34 8.87
CA PRO A 164 -20.77 -0.08 9.53
C PRO A 164 -19.28 0.08 9.78
N ASN A 165 -18.85 1.30 10.05
CA ASN A 165 -17.46 1.64 10.41
C ASN A 165 -16.40 1.28 9.34
N LEU A 166 -16.81 0.87 8.15
CA LEU A 166 -15.94 0.67 6.99
C LEU A 166 -16.35 1.60 5.85
N ARG A 167 -15.35 1.97 5.06
CA ARG A 167 -15.55 2.67 3.78
C ARG A 167 -14.83 1.90 2.69
N LEU A 168 -15.61 1.20 1.86
CA LEU A 168 -15.06 0.51 0.69
C LEU A 168 -14.60 1.55 -0.34
N ARG A 169 -13.31 1.53 -0.68
CA ARG A 169 -12.66 2.51 -1.56
C ARG A 169 -12.38 1.96 -2.95
N GLY A 170 -12.22 0.67 -3.08
CA GLY A 170 -11.89 0.03 -4.34
C GLY A 170 -11.22 -1.31 -4.17
N LEU A 171 -10.38 -1.66 -5.13
CA LEU A 171 -9.71 -2.95 -5.23
C LEU A 171 -8.21 -2.80 -5.01
N MET A 172 -7.58 -3.89 -4.59
CA MET A 172 -6.13 -4.04 -4.52
C MET A 172 -5.75 -5.32 -5.23
N ALA A 173 -4.75 -5.25 -6.08
CA ALA A 173 -4.21 -6.41 -6.77
C ALA A 173 -2.69 -6.36 -6.81
N ILE A 174 -2.06 -7.52 -6.67
CA ILE A 174 -0.62 -7.71 -6.87
C ILE A 174 -0.48 -8.79 -7.93
N PRO A 175 -0.29 -8.40 -9.19
CA PRO A 175 -0.12 -9.37 -10.27
C PRO A 175 1.19 -10.15 -10.13
N GLU A 176 1.32 -11.22 -10.88
CA GLU A 176 2.57 -11.95 -10.99
C GLU A 176 3.68 -11.05 -11.58
N PRO A 177 4.91 -11.09 -11.02
CA PRO A 177 6.02 -10.38 -11.61
C PRO A 177 6.27 -10.87 -13.04
N SER A 178 6.34 -9.93 -13.99
CA SER A 178 6.68 -10.21 -15.38
C SER A 178 7.51 -9.06 -15.94
N ASP A 179 8.49 -9.36 -16.76
CA ASP A 179 9.23 -8.37 -17.53
C ASP A 179 8.50 -7.98 -18.83
N GLU A 180 7.47 -8.74 -19.21
CA GLU A 180 6.65 -8.49 -20.39
C GLU A 180 5.52 -7.51 -20.07
N ARG A 181 5.58 -6.33 -20.70
CA ARG A 181 4.57 -5.26 -20.51
C ARG A 181 3.14 -5.75 -20.81
N ALA A 182 2.97 -6.54 -21.87
CA ALA A 182 1.65 -7.05 -22.24
C ALA A 182 1.03 -7.95 -21.17
N VAL A 183 1.85 -8.75 -20.48
CA VAL A 183 1.41 -9.60 -19.35
C VAL A 183 1.01 -8.73 -18.16
N GLN A 184 1.79 -7.69 -17.86
CA GLN A 184 1.46 -6.74 -16.79
C GLN A 184 0.16 -6.00 -17.08
N GLU A 185 -0.05 -5.52 -18.30
CA GLU A 185 -1.27 -4.80 -18.72
C GLU A 185 -2.50 -5.71 -18.67
N ALA A 186 -2.39 -6.97 -19.13
CA ALA A 186 -3.48 -7.94 -19.12
C ALA A 186 -3.98 -8.28 -17.70
N ALA A 187 -3.11 -8.19 -16.68
CA ALA A 187 -3.50 -8.44 -15.29
C ALA A 187 -4.43 -7.35 -14.72
N PHE A 188 -4.53 -6.18 -15.37
CA PHE A 188 -5.33 -5.04 -14.93
C PHE A 188 -6.47 -4.71 -15.90
N ALA A 189 -6.62 -5.46 -17.00
CA ALA A 189 -7.69 -5.30 -17.97
C ALA A 189 -8.94 -6.08 -17.53
#